data_3e0611b53050ee128d9e60391affa979
#
_entry.id   3e0611b53050ee128d9e60391affa979
#
_cell.length_a   1.000
_cell.length_b   1.000
_cell.length_c   1.000
_cell.angle_alpha   90.00
_cell.angle_beta   90.00
_cell.angle_gamma   90.00
#
_symmetry.space_group_name_H-M   'P 1'
#
loop_
_entity.id
_entity.type
_entity.pdbx_description
1 polymer ?
#
loop_
_entity_poly.entity_id
_entity_poly.type
_entity_poly.pdbx_seq_one_letter_code
_entity_poly.pdbx_strand_id
1 'polypeptide(L)'
;MFRRLLLVTALVPLASVCLLAQPPDSLVASGYLLPTGATVAPGQVLRLYVQEVGASLTGPVFADSVPLPTTLADISISVQGLPVPIFAVVPFSSCTGTVFVTDLFLLQHSHPCRSFVAITVQIPFEIPVSGAPANAAVSVDVIISEGGVAKVAVAMNTVNDQIHVITACDNGQGLARSTAALANAPCGGLAFHSDGTPAVNSQGFVRPAEPGEQLVMYALGLGPTTPPAQTGQPSPSSAMVPVQIGFDFSPNAPPKYPLYQTQHPNLVFAGLTPGSVGLYQINFTVPQPPPGTPSCPSNGGVSNLTVSIGILSFDGAALCVAVK
;
A
#
# COMPACT_ATOMS: atom_id res chain seq x y z
N MET A 1 10.27 80.03 5.31
CA MET A 1 9.47 78.98 4.60
C MET A 1 9.99 77.62 5.02
N PHE A 2 9.38 77.02 6.03
CA PHE A 2 9.74 75.68 6.53
C PHE A 2 8.81 74.62 5.90
N ARG A 3 9.35 73.72 5.06
CA ARG A 3 8.62 72.56 4.54
C ARG A 3 8.72 71.42 5.55
N ARG A 4 7.59 71.07 6.16
CA ARG A 4 7.47 69.87 7.01
C ARG A 4 7.42 68.61 6.11
N LEU A 5 8.37 67.71 6.29
CA LEU A 5 8.41 66.38 5.69
C LEU A 5 7.60 65.45 6.61
N LEU A 6 6.48 64.97 6.11
CA LEU A 6 5.66 63.93 6.80
C LEU A 6 6.26 62.55 6.45
N LEU A 7 6.86 61.90 7.45
CA LEU A 7 7.26 60.52 7.37
C LEU A 7 6.02 59.63 7.58
N VAL A 8 5.55 58.97 6.53
CA VAL A 8 4.53 57.93 6.63
C VAL A 8 5.22 56.61 6.92
N THR A 9 5.19 56.16 8.16
CA THR A 9 5.61 54.81 8.56
C THR A 9 4.51 53.84 8.19
N ALA A 10 4.72 53.04 7.13
CA ALA A 10 3.86 51.90 6.81
C ALA A 10 4.14 50.76 7.79
N LEU A 11 3.20 50.50 8.70
CA LEU A 11 3.17 49.26 9.47
C LEU A 11 2.82 48.13 8.52
N VAL A 12 3.78 47.28 8.20
CA VAL A 12 3.54 45.96 7.58
C VAL A 12 3.10 45.02 8.68
N PRO A 13 1.89 44.43 8.65
CA PRO A 13 1.55 43.40 9.60
C PRO A 13 2.40 42.16 9.30
N LEU A 14 3.29 41.78 10.22
CA LEU A 14 3.87 40.46 10.23
C LEU A 14 2.72 39.47 10.48
N ALA A 15 2.23 38.86 9.41
CA ALA A 15 1.44 37.64 9.51
C ALA A 15 2.36 36.58 10.10
N SER A 16 2.21 36.31 11.40
CA SER A 16 2.82 35.14 12.04
C SER A 16 2.23 33.91 11.37
N VAL A 17 2.94 33.36 10.40
CA VAL A 17 2.75 31.99 9.95
C VAL A 17 3.10 31.15 11.16
N CYS A 18 2.09 30.72 11.94
CA CYS A 18 2.24 29.58 12.83
C CYS A 18 2.61 28.38 11.96
N LEU A 19 3.90 28.18 11.72
CA LEU A 19 4.40 26.85 11.44
C LEU A 19 4.00 26.01 12.65
N LEU A 20 2.93 25.23 12.50
CA LEU A 20 2.64 24.13 13.40
C LEU A 20 3.87 23.23 13.31
N ALA A 21 4.81 23.43 14.24
CA ALA A 21 5.91 22.51 14.41
C ALA A 21 5.25 21.16 14.71
N GLN A 22 5.30 20.27 13.75
CA GLN A 22 4.81 18.90 13.91
C GLN A 22 5.56 18.31 15.11
N PRO A 23 4.85 17.79 16.12
CA PRO A 23 5.54 17.11 17.20
C PRO A 23 6.40 16.00 16.59
N PRO A 24 7.68 15.86 16.95
CA PRO A 24 8.57 14.87 16.35
C PRO A 24 8.10 13.42 16.52
N ASP A 25 7.03 13.19 17.27
CA ASP A 25 6.54 11.88 17.66
C ASP A 25 5.22 11.44 17.00
N SER A 26 4.52 12.33 16.28
CA SER A 26 3.31 11.95 15.54
C SER A 26 3.69 11.34 14.19
N LEU A 27 4.12 10.09 14.23
CA LEU A 27 4.56 9.43 13.03
C LEU A 27 3.40 8.86 12.24
N VAL A 28 3.42 9.11 10.95
CA VAL A 28 2.60 8.41 9.97
C VAL A 28 3.50 7.49 9.16
N ALA A 29 3.24 6.21 9.30
CA ALA A 29 3.87 5.20 8.48
C ALA A 29 2.84 4.71 7.46
N SER A 30 3.21 4.58 6.19
CA SER A 30 2.34 4.04 5.16
C SER A 30 2.79 2.66 4.73
N GLY A 31 1.84 1.76 4.45
CA GLY A 31 2.13 0.44 3.91
C GLY A 31 1.60 -0.72 4.76
N TYR A 32 1.72 -1.94 4.25
CA TYR A 32 1.29 -3.19 4.91
C TYR A 32 2.35 -3.76 5.83
N LEU A 33 3.58 -3.62 5.44
CA LEU A 33 4.77 -3.88 6.23
C LEU A 33 5.34 -2.52 6.62
N LEU A 34 6.13 -2.46 7.69
CA LEU A 34 6.78 -1.25 8.17
C LEU A 34 7.20 -0.34 7.02
N PRO A 35 6.85 0.93 7.05
CA PRO A 35 6.89 1.78 5.87
C PRO A 35 8.30 1.95 5.34
N THR A 36 8.41 1.86 4.05
CA THR A 36 9.63 2.18 3.33
C THR A 36 9.63 3.60 2.78
N GLY A 37 8.59 4.38 3.06
CA GLY A 37 8.51 5.76 2.59
C GLY A 37 7.13 6.37 2.75
N ALA A 38 7.09 7.69 2.71
CA ALA A 38 5.87 8.49 2.73
C ALA A 38 5.37 8.73 1.31
N THR A 39 5.04 7.65 0.60
CA THR A 39 4.49 7.71 -0.75
C THR A 39 3.09 7.11 -0.79
N VAL A 40 2.23 7.68 -1.64
CA VAL A 40 0.85 7.22 -1.85
C VAL A 40 0.53 7.20 -3.34
N ALA A 41 -0.26 6.21 -3.75
CA ALA A 41 -0.75 6.11 -5.13
C ALA A 41 -2.29 6.24 -5.18
N PRO A 42 -2.87 6.74 -6.28
CA PRO A 42 -4.32 6.81 -6.45
C PRO A 42 -4.99 5.46 -6.28
N GLY A 43 -6.07 5.42 -5.52
CA GLY A 43 -6.83 4.19 -5.24
C GLY A 43 -6.14 3.17 -4.35
N GLN A 44 -4.92 3.45 -3.87
CA GLN A 44 -4.17 2.56 -3.01
C GLN A 44 -4.89 2.34 -1.68
N VAL A 45 -5.04 1.07 -1.28
CA VAL A 45 -5.42 0.72 0.09
C VAL A 45 -4.14 0.52 0.88
N LEU A 46 -4.03 1.23 2.01
CA LEU A 46 -2.86 1.18 2.86
C LEU A 46 -3.22 1.36 4.34
N ARG A 47 -2.26 1.16 5.21
CA ARG A 47 -2.38 1.44 6.65
C ARG A 47 -1.54 2.63 7.02
N LEU A 48 -2.19 3.57 7.72
CA LEU A 48 -1.53 4.66 8.39
C LEU A 48 -1.36 4.27 9.86
N TYR A 49 -0.14 4.30 10.35
CA TYR A 49 0.18 4.05 11.75
C TYR A 49 0.38 5.40 12.42
N VAL A 50 -0.49 5.74 13.35
CA VAL A 50 -0.61 7.09 13.88
C VAL A 50 -0.60 7.06 15.39
N GLN A 51 0.09 8.03 16.00
CA GLN A 51 -0.03 8.33 17.42
C GLN A 51 -1.02 9.47 17.66
N GLU A 52 -1.37 9.70 18.91
CA GLU A 52 -2.21 10.82 19.38
C GLU A 52 -3.66 10.83 18.89
N VAL A 53 -4.12 9.79 18.22
CA VAL A 53 -5.51 9.59 17.84
C VAL A 53 -6.03 8.26 18.36
N GLY A 54 -7.35 8.17 18.59
CA GLY A 54 -7.99 6.92 19.01
C GLY A 54 -7.65 6.48 20.44
N ALA A 55 -7.19 7.39 21.31
CA ALA A 55 -6.82 7.07 22.70
C ALA A 55 -8.00 6.50 23.51
N SER A 56 -9.24 6.80 23.14
CA SER A 56 -10.47 6.30 23.76
C SER A 56 -10.89 4.91 23.26
N LEU A 57 -10.23 4.38 22.22
CA LEU A 57 -10.62 3.12 21.60
C LEU A 57 -10.23 1.94 22.48
N THR A 58 -11.21 1.10 22.80
CA THR A 58 -11.02 -0.13 23.58
C THR A 58 -10.83 -1.38 22.71
N GLY A 59 -11.06 -1.27 21.40
CA GLY A 59 -10.93 -2.35 20.44
C GLY A 59 -11.04 -1.89 18.99
N PRO A 60 -10.88 -2.81 18.04
CA PRO A 60 -11.01 -2.51 16.61
C PRO A 60 -12.41 -2.02 16.24
N VAL A 61 -12.46 -1.02 15.36
CA VAL A 61 -13.69 -0.53 14.72
C VAL A 61 -13.55 -0.73 13.22
N PHE A 62 -14.51 -1.40 12.60
CA PHE A 62 -14.54 -1.68 11.17
C PHE A 62 -15.69 -0.94 10.51
N ALA A 63 -15.51 -0.52 9.26
CA ALA A 63 -16.62 -0.03 8.45
C ALA A 63 -17.62 -1.17 8.20
N ASP A 64 -18.90 -0.86 8.34
CA ASP A 64 -20.03 -1.78 8.19
C ASP A 64 -20.87 -1.50 6.94
N SER A 65 -20.45 -0.54 6.13
CA SER A 65 -21.16 -0.08 4.95
C SER A 65 -20.25 0.12 3.74
N VAL A 66 -20.85 0.03 2.57
CA VAL A 66 -20.26 0.42 1.29
C VAL A 66 -21.31 1.29 0.59
N PRO A 67 -20.98 2.51 0.16
CA PRO A 67 -19.65 3.16 0.17
C PRO A 67 -19.03 3.25 1.55
N LEU A 68 -17.68 3.18 1.56
CA LEU A 68 -16.93 3.27 2.82
C LEU A 68 -17.14 4.66 3.46
N PRO A 69 -17.27 4.72 4.81
CA PRO A 69 -17.37 5.98 5.52
C PRO A 69 -16.03 6.75 5.43
N THR A 70 -16.13 8.08 5.44
CA THR A 70 -14.98 9.00 5.54
C THR A 70 -14.70 9.47 6.96
N THR A 71 -15.52 9.01 7.91
CA THR A 71 -15.32 9.18 9.36
C THR A 71 -15.66 7.88 10.03
N LEU A 72 -14.76 7.37 10.86
CA LEU A 72 -14.93 6.12 11.60
C LEU A 72 -14.30 6.28 12.99
N ALA A 73 -15.04 5.96 14.05
CA ALA A 73 -14.59 6.14 15.44
C ALA A 73 -14.12 7.59 15.75
N ASP A 74 -14.87 8.59 15.30
CA ASP A 74 -14.55 10.02 15.37
C ASP A 74 -13.27 10.45 14.65
N ILE A 75 -12.62 9.53 13.92
CA ILE A 75 -11.43 9.81 13.13
C ILE A 75 -11.82 10.05 11.68
N SER A 76 -11.30 11.11 11.10
CA SER A 76 -11.42 11.45 9.68
C SER A 76 -10.06 11.79 9.10
N ILE A 77 -9.89 11.52 7.80
CA ILE A 77 -8.65 11.78 7.09
C ILE A 77 -8.96 12.53 5.81
N SER A 78 -8.11 13.47 5.46
CA SER A 78 -8.16 14.13 4.14
C SER A 78 -6.78 14.12 3.49
N VAL A 79 -6.77 13.98 2.16
CA VAL A 79 -5.57 14.13 1.32
C VAL A 79 -5.83 15.26 0.35
N GLN A 80 -5.09 16.35 0.42
CA GLN A 80 -5.34 17.59 -0.35
C GLN A 80 -6.79 18.09 -0.22
N GLY A 81 -7.38 17.95 0.97
CA GLY A 81 -8.78 18.31 1.22
C GLY A 81 -9.81 17.30 0.71
N LEU A 82 -9.42 16.28 -0.03
CA LEU A 82 -10.31 15.18 -0.44
C LEU A 82 -10.54 14.25 0.75
N PRO A 83 -11.81 13.90 1.08
CA PRO A 83 -12.07 12.96 2.16
C PRO A 83 -11.62 11.56 1.81
N VAL A 84 -11.01 10.88 2.78
CA VAL A 84 -10.43 9.54 2.62
C VAL A 84 -11.35 8.48 3.20
N PRO A 85 -11.79 7.48 2.43
CA PRO A 85 -12.57 6.36 2.93
C PRO A 85 -11.78 5.49 3.90
N ILE A 86 -12.42 5.07 5.00
CA ILE A 86 -11.80 4.31 6.08
C ILE A 86 -12.43 2.92 6.17
N PHE A 87 -11.59 1.87 6.13
CA PHE A 87 -12.02 0.48 6.33
C PHE A 87 -12.05 0.09 7.80
N ALA A 88 -11.02 0.51 8.53
CA ALA A 88 -10.83 0.09 9.92
C ALA A 88 -9.95 1.04 10.70
N VAL A 89 -10.20 1.12 11.99
CA VAL A 89 -9.35 1.76 13.00
C VAL A 89 -9.03 0.72 14.07
N VAL A 90 -7.76 0.35 14.21
CA VAL A 90 -7.32 -0.75 15.06
C VAL A 90 -6.28 -0.26 16.07
N PRO A 91 -6.61 -0.13 17.36
CA PRO A 91 -5.64 0.22 18.37
C PRO A 91 -4.71 -0.96 18.70
N PHE A 92 -3.44 -0.68 18.95
CA PHE A 92 -2.44 -1.67 19.38
C PHE A 92 -2.39 -1.83 20.91
N SER A 93 -3.52 -1.85 21.57
CA SER A 93 -3.63 -1.91 23.03
C SER A 93 -3.04 -3.18 23.65
N SER A 94 -3.04 -4.28 22.92
CA SER A 94 -2.48 -5.57 23.36
C SER A 94 -1.00 -5.77 23.02
N CYS A 95 -0.38 -4.84 22.29
CA CYS A 95 1.02 -4.92 21.91
C CYS A 95 1.91 -4.56 23.09
N THR A 96 2.96 -5.35 23.30
CA THR A 96 3.99 -5.08 24.33
C THR A 96 5.34 -4.85 23.68
N GLY A 97 6.15 -3.94 24.27
CA GLY A 97 7.48 -3.61 23.76
C GLY A 97 7.51 -2.31 22.97
N THR A 98 8.55 -2.15 22.20
CA THR A 98 8.81 -0.98 21.35
C THR A 98 8.85 -1.36 19.88
N VAL A 99 8.40 -0.46 19.04
CA VAL A 99 8.57 -0.53 17.59
C VAL A 99 9.57 0.53 17.15
N PHE A 100 10.36 0.17 16.15
CA PHE A 100 11.21 1.13 15.47
C PHE A 100 10.49 1.61 14.24
N VAL A 101 10.31 2.90 14.15
CA VAL A 101 9.64 3.52 13.03
C VAL A 101 10.62 4.45 12.34
N THR A 102 10.66 4.39 11.02
CA THR A 102 11.48 5.29 10.21
C THR A 102 10.62 6.49 9.82
N ASP A 103 11.02 7.67 10.25
CA ASP A 103 10.33 8.91 9.89
C ASP A 103 10.59 9.33 8.42
N LEU A 104 9.99 10.45 8.02
CA LEU A 104 10.16 11.02 6.68
C LEU A 104 11.61 11.38 6.34
N PHE A 105 12.47 11.51 7.34
CA PHE A 105 13.90 11.82 7.19
C PHE A 105 14.78 10.58 7.24
N LEU A 106 14.19 9.37 7.18
CA LEU A 106 14.86 8.09 7.32
C LEU A 106 15.54 7.88 8.69
N LEU A 107 15.17 8.65 9.71
CA LEU A 107 15.62 8.45 11.06
C LEU A 107 14.74 7.40 11.75
N GLN A 108 15.39 6.46 12.44
CA GLN A 108 14.68 5.44 13.22
C GLN A 108 14.40 5.95 14.63
N HIS A 109 13.14 5.94 15.00
CA HIS A 109 12.68 6.27 16.35
C HIS A 109 12.06 5.04 17.01
N SER A 110 12.22 4.95 18.33
CA SER A 110 11.68 3.86 19.13
C SER A 110 10.46 4.37 19.88
N HIS A 111 9.31 3.71 19.68
CA HIS A 111 8.04 4.08 20.32
C HIS A 111 7.41 2.89 21.04
N PRO A 112 6.69 3.10 22.16
CA PRO A 112 5.84 2.05 22.72
C PRO A 112 4.80 1.60 21.71
N CYS A 113 4.75 0.31 21.40
CA CYS A 113 3.90 -0.17 20.32
C CYS A 113 2.40 0.09 20.57
N ARG A 114 1.95 0.06 21.82
CA ARG A 114 0.56 0.37 22.20
C ARG A 114 0.15 1.84 22.07
N SER A 115 1.07 2.73 21.74
CA SER A 115 0.74 4.14 21.47
C SER A 115 0.22 4.37 20.05
N PHE A 116 0.22 3.34 19.21
CA PHE A 116 -0.20 3.45 17.83
C PHE A 116 -1.63 2.97 17.60
N VAL A 117 -2.27 3.59 16.62
CA VAL A 117 -3.50 3.14 15.99
C VAL A 117 -3.19 2.89 14.52
N ALA A 118 -3.60 1.74 14.00
CA ALA A 118 -3.56 1.46 12.57
C ALA A 118 -4.88 1.84 11.93
N ILE A 119 -4.85 2.73 10.96
CA ILE A 119 -6.02 3.16 10.21
C ILE A 119 -5.87 2.63 8.78
N THR A 120 -6.74 1.70 8.38
CA THR A 120 -6.75 1.18 7.01
C THR A 120 -7.65 2.05 6.16
N VAL A 121 -7.12 2.59 5.07
CA VAL A 121 -7.79 3.60 4.23
C VAL A 121 -7.63 3.29 2.76
N GLN A 122 -8.50 3.87 1.93
CA GLN A 122 -8.28 3.98 0.50
C GLN A 122 -7.88 5.41 0.15
N ILE A 123 -6.71 5.58 -0.44
CA ILE A 123 -6.29 6.87 -0.99
C ILE A 123 -7.22 7.24 -2.16
N PRO A 124 -7.71 8.48 -2.24
CA PRO A 124 -8.59 8.89 -3.33
C PRO A 124 -7.94 8.68 -4.71
N PHE A 125 -8.71 8.22 -5.68
CA PHE A 125 -8.26 8.13 -7.08
C PHE A 125 -7.98 9.51 -7.69
N GLU A 126 -8.59 10.53 -7.14
CA GLU A 126 -8.59 11.91 -7.62
C GLU A 126 -7.36 12.72 -7.17
N ILE A 127 -6.45 12.13 -6.38
CA ILE A 127 -5.24 12.84 -5.98
C ILE A 127 -4.35 13.16 -7.20
N PRO A 128 -3.70 14.33 -7.20
CA PRO A 128 -2.78 14.66 -8.27
C PRO A 128 -1.56 13.73 -8.24
N VAL A 129 -1.19 13.21 -9.40
CA VAL A 129 0.07 12.49 -9.60
C VAL A 129 0.95 13.28 -10.54
N SER A 130 2.27 13.17 -10.40
CA SER A 130 3.18 13.80 -11.35
C SER A 130 2.98 13.16 -12.73
N GLY A 131 2.71 13.99 -13.74
CA GLY A 131 2.85 13.55 -15.14
C GLY A 131 4.33 13.19 -15.40
N ALA A 132 4.59 12.22 -16.28
CA ALA A 132 5.97 11.91 -16.66
C ALA A 132 6.79 13.16 -17.03
N PRO A 133 8.07 13.26 -16.63
CA PRO A 133 8.93 12.19 -16.18
C PRO A 133 8.82 11.91 -14.68
N ALA A 134 9.08 10.66 -14.31
CA ALA A 134 8.86 10.04 -12.99
C ALA A 134 9.56 10.72 -11.78
N ASN A 135 10.24 11.84 -11.96
CA ASN A 135 11.11 12.44 -10.95
C ASN A 135 10.54 13.69 -10.27
N ALA A 136 9.34 14.13 -10.65
CA ALA A 136 8.68 15.24 -9.98
C ALA A 136 7.56 14.69 -9.07
N ALA A 137 7.93 14.20 -7.89
CA ALA A 137 6.95 13.85 -6.87
C ALA A 137 6.09 15.09 -6.54
N VAL A 138 4.77 14.93 -6.63
CA VAL A 138 3.84 15.94 -6.13
C VAL A 138 3.64 15.66 -4.65
N SER A 139 3.93 16.64 -3.81
CA SER A 139 3.64 16.53 -2.39
C SER A 139 2.16 16.83 -2.13
N VAL A 140 1.53 15.99 -1.32
CA VAL A 140 0.14 16.14 -0.88
C VAL A 140 0.06 16.20 0.63
N ASP A 141 -0.79 17.08 1.15
CA ASP A 141 -1.02 17.18 2.58
C ASP A 141 -2.02 16.11 3.03
N VAL A 142 -1.60 15.30 3.99
CA VAL A 142 -2.44 14.31 4.67
C VAL A 142 -2.76 14.85 6.06
N ILE A 143 -4.03 15.08 6.34
CA ILE A 143 -4.50 15.59 7.64
C ILE A 143 -5.37 14.54 8.29
N ILE A 144 -5.00 14.13 9.51
CA ILE A 144 -5.77 13.22 10.34
C ILE A 144 -6.38 13.99 11.48
N SER A 145 -7.70 13.89 11.63
CA SER A 145 -8.49 14.62 12.63
C SER A 145 -9.24 13.64 13.53
N GLU A 146 -9.43 14.01 14.78
CA GLU A 146 -10.30 13.33 15.75
C GLU A 146 -11.27 14.33 16.37
N GLY A 147 -12.57 13.99 16.40
CA GLY A 147 -13.62 14.91 16.85
C GLY A 147 -13.67 16.22 16.06
N GLY A 148 -13.28 16.19 14.78
CA GLY A 148 -13.21 17.38 13.92
C GLY A 148 -11.99 18.29 14.15
N VAL A 149 -11.08 17.91 15.05
CA VAL A 149 -9.84 18.67 15.34
C VAL A 149 -8.66 17.97 14.68
N ALA A 150 -7.89 18.70 13.87
CA ALA A 150 -6.66 18.18 13.26
C ALA A 150 -5.64 17.83 14.35
N LYS A 151 -5.17 16.58 14.34
CA LYS A 151 -4.18 16.03 15.26
C LYS A 151 -2.83 15.84 14.60
N VAL A 152 -2.84 15.33 13.37
CA VAL A 152 -1.64 15.00 12.61
C VAL A 152 -1.75 15.64 11.22
N ALA A 153 -0.69 16.28 10.77
CA ALA A 153 -0.56 16.82 9.43
C ALA A 153 0.83 16.44 8.89
N VAL A 154 0.86 15.71 7.78
CA VAL A 154 2.11 15.32 7.13
C VAL A 154 2.03 15.54 5.64
N ALA A 155 3.18 15.80 5.02
CA ALA A 155 3.32 15.82 3.58
C ALA A 155 3.75 14.43 3.10
N MET A 156 3.05 13.90 2.10
CA MET A 156 3.40 12.63 1.44
C MET A 156 3.63 12.88 -0.04
N ASN A 157 4.50 12.10 -0.66
CA ASN A 157 4.73 12.18 -2.09
C ASN A 157 3.74 11.30 -2.84
N THR A 158 3.19 11.78 -3.95
CA THR A 158 2.36 10.96 -4.83
C THR A 158 3.19 10.28 -5.89
N VAL A 159 2.83 9.03 -6.17
CA VAL A 159 3.36 8.22 -7.26
C VAL A 159 2.21 7.66 -8.09
N ASN A 160 2.46 7.29 -9.35
CA ASN A 160 1.39 6.74 -10.18
C ASN A 160 0.89 5.39 -9.69
N ASP A 161 1.80 4.55 -9.23
CA ASP A 161 1.54 3.24 -8.66
C ASP A 161 2.54 2.94 -7.56
N GLN A 162 2.11 2.14 -6.60
CA GLN A 162 2.95 1.56 -5.56
C GLN A 162 2.44 0.14 -5.32
N ILE A 163 2.88 -0.76 -6.19
CA ILE A 163 2.36 -2.13 -6.25
C ILE A 163 2.78 -2.92 -5.02
N HIS A 164 1.80 -3.55 -4.40
CA HIS A 164 1.99 -4.51 -3.32
C HIS A 164 1.12 -5.74 -3.59
N VAL A 165 1.75 -6.86 -3.91
CA VAL A 165 1.08 -8.17 -4.01
C VAL A 165 0.75 -8.64 -2.60
N ILE A 166 -0.51 -9.00 -2.36
CA ILE A 166 -0.97 -9.44 -1.04
C ILE A 166 -0.19 -10.68 -0.62
N THR A 167 0.30 -10.66 0.61
CA THR A 167 1.11 -11.71 1.22
C THR A 167 0.40 -12.37 2.39
N ALA A 168 0.87 -13.55 2.81
CA ALA A 168 0.41 -14.20 4.04
C ALA A 168 0.71 -13.38 5.31
N CYS A 169 1.58 -12.37 5.22
CA CYS A 169 2.00 -11.53 6.34
C CYS A 169 1.16 -10.25 6.51
N ASP A 170 0.25 -9.96 5.58
CA ASP A 170 -0.58 -8.75 5.61
C ASP A 170 -1.75 -8.84 6.61
N ASN A 171 -1.71 -9.77 7.52
CA ASN A 171 -2.77 -10.11 8.48
C ASN A 171 -2.98 -9.09 9.62
N GLY A 172 -2.48 -7.88 9.49
CA GLY A 172 -2.81 -6.79 10.41
C GLY A 172 -1.89 -6.62 11.62
N GLN A 173 -0.89 -7.47 11.81
CA GLN A 173 0.03 -7.39 12.95
C GLN A 173 1.41 -6.78 12.57
N GLY A 174 1.46 -5.96 11.50
CA GLY A 174 2.71 -5.45 10.94
C GLY A 174 3.64 -4.73 11.93
N LEU A 175 3.10 -3.99 12.90
CA LEU A 175 3.91 -3.32 13.93
C LEU A 175 4.43 -4.27 15.02
N ALA A 176 3.78 -5.41 15.23
CA ALA A 176 4.21 -6.36 16.26
C ALA A 176 5.39 -7.24 15.86
N ARG A 177 5.81 -7.19 14.61
CA ARG A 177 6.94 -7.97 14.11
C ARG A 177 8.22 -7.14 14.19
N SER A 178 9.17 -7.59 14.99
CA SER A 178 10.53 -7.05 14.95
C SER A 178 11.12 -7.24 13.54
N THR A 179 11.98 -6.33 13.11
CA THR A 179 12.70 -6.43 11.83
C THR A 179 13.44 -7.77 11.66
N ALA A 180 13.86 -8.41 12.76
CA ALA A 180 14.46 -9.74 12.76
C ALA A 180 13.45 -10.84 12.40
N ALA A 181 12.18 -10.71 12.79
CA ALA A 181 11.14 -11.67 12.42
C ALA A 181 10.72 -11.55 10.95
N LEU A 182 10.85 -10.36 10.35
CA LEU A 182 10.60 -10.12 8.93
C LEU A 182 11.67 -10.76 8.03
N ALA A 183 12.92 -10.78 8.49
CA ALA A 183 14.03 -11.35 7.72
C ALA A 183 13.93 -12.89 7.52
N ASN A 184 13.16 -13.57 8.37
CA ASN A 184 13.06 -15.04 8.39
C ASN A 184 11.65 -15.59 8.15
N ALA A 185 10.63 -14.75 7.98
CA ALA A 185 9.28 -15.21 7.67
C ALA A 185 9.07 -15.23 6.15
N PRO A 186 8.60 -16.33 5.55
CA PRO A 186 8.26 -16.36 4.15
C PRO A 186 7.00 -15.53 3.90
N CYS A 187 7.16 -14.22 3.79
CA CYS A 187 6.10 -13.29 3.40
C CYS A 187 6.10 -13.13 1.87
N GLY A 188 6.04 -14.25 1.16
CA GLY A 188 5.91 -14.23 -0.29
C GLY A 188 4.52 -13.80 -0.73
N GLY A 189 4.44 -13.16 -1.90
CA GLY A 189 3.17 -12.82 -2.53
C GLY A 189 2.31 -14.07 -2.74
N LEU A 190 0.99 -13.93 -2.56
CA LEU A 190 0.04 -15.03 -2.69
C LEU A 190 -0.50 -15.13 -4.13
N ALA A 191 -0.56 -16.36 -4.63
CA ALA A 191 -1.34 -16.70 -5.82
C ALA A 191 -2.30 -17.84 -5.47
N PHE A 192 -3.46 -17.84 -6.13
CA PHE A 192 -4.55 -18.76 -5.87
C PHE A 192 -4.91 -19.52 -7.14
N HIS A 193 -5.23 -20.80 -6.97
CA HIS A 193 -5.89 -21.59 -8.00
C HIS A 193 -7.33 -21.14 -8.22
N SER A 194 -7.94 -21.56 -9.31
CA SER A 194 -9.32 -21.20 -9.65
C SER A 194 -10.36 -21.70 -8.64
N ASP A 195 -10.02 -22.68 -7.83
CA ASP A 195 -10.85 -23.20 -6.73
C ASP A 195 -10.68 -22.40 -5.42
N GLY A 196 -9.87 -21.34 -5.44
CA GLY A 196 -9.58 -20.48 -4.28
C GLY A 196 -8.52 -21.03 -3.34
N THR A 197 -7.94 -22.20 -3.61
CA THR A 197 -6.84 -22.72 -2.78
C THR A 197 -5.56 -21.95 -3.08
N PRO A 198 -4.77 -21.54 -2.08
CA PRO A 198 -3.53 -20.86 -2.31
C PRO A 198 -2.47 -21.81 -2.90
N ALA A 199 -1.78 -21.37 -3.94
CA ALA A 199 -0.60 -22.07 -4.46
C ALA A 199 0.58 -21.99 -3.48
N VAL A 200 0.61 -20.89 -2.70
CA VAL A 200 1.62 -20.59 -1.68
C VAL A 200 0.91 -20.13 -0.42
N ASN A 201 1.37 -20.54 0.76
CA ASN A 201 0.93 -20.01 2.05
C ASN A 201 2.14 -19.64 2.93
N SER A 202 1.88 -19.24 4.17
CA SER A 202 2.94 -18.89 5.14
C SER A 202 3.88 -20.06 5.51
N GLN A 203 3.54 -21.28 5.15
CA GLN A 203 4.35 -22.49 5.41
C GLN A 203 5.09 -22.99 4.17
N GLY A 204 4.88 -22.34 3.00
CA GLY A 204 5.48 -22.70 1.73
C GLY A 204 4.47 -23.05 0.64
N PHE A 205 4.88 -23.88 -0.33
CA PHE A 205 4.03 -24.28 -1.47
C PHE A 205 3.00 -25.32 -1.03
N VAL A 206 1.72 -25.01 -1.24
CA VAL A 206 0.60 -25.91 -0.86
C VAL A 206 0.32 -26.90 -1.98
N ARG A 207 0.17 -26.38 -3.20
CA ARG A 207 -0.09 -27.15 -4.40
C ARG A 207 0.71 -26.53 -5.55
N PRO A 208 1.58 -27.31 -6.23
CA PRO A 208 2.24 -26.82 -7.42
C PRO A 208 1.23 -26.39 -8.49
N ALA A 209 1.56 -25.28 -9.16
CA ALA A 209 0.77 -24.82 -10.30
C ALA A 209 1.05 -25.71 -11.51
N GLU A 210 0.04 -26.02 -12.29
CA GLU A 210 0.21 -26.78 -13.53
C GLU A 210 0.46 -25.83 -14.73
N PRO A 211 1.37 -26.17 -15.63
CA PRO A 211 1.53 -25.41 -16.88
C PRO A 211 0.21 -25.33 -17.66
N GLY A 212 -0.17 -24.12 -18.06
CA GLY A 212 -1.45 -23.85 -18.71
C GLY A 212 -2.62 -23.57 -17.76
N GLU A 213 -2.44 -23.75 -16.45
CA GLU A 213 -3.44 -23.40 -15.45
C GLU A 213 -3.59 -21.88 -15.33
N GLN A 214 -4.80 -21.41 -15.03
CA GLN A 214 -5.03 -20.02 -14.65
C GLN A 214 -4.90 -19.85 -13.14
N LEU A 215 -4.06 -18.89 -12.74
CA LEU A 215 -3.92 -18.45 -11.35
C LEU A 215 -4.37 -17.01 -11.20
N VAL A 216 -4.70 -16.65 -9.96
CA VAL A 216 -5.12 -15.32 -9.55
C VAL A 216 -4.17 -14.80 -8.49
N MET A 217 -3.63 -13.60 -8.70
CA MET A 217 -2.98 -12.80 -7.66
C MET A 217 -3.86 -11.62 -7.30
N TYR A 218 -3.81 -11.22 -6.04
CA TYR A 218 -4.40 -9.97 -5.58
C TYR A 218 -3.31 -8.98 -5.19
N ALA A 219 -3.55 -7.73 -5.50
CA ALA A 219 -2.59 -6.66 -5.22
C ALA A 219 -3.31 -5.35 -4.88
N LEU A 220 -2.54 -4.38 -4.42
CA LEU A 220 -2.96 -3.05 -4.06
C LEU A 220 -2.03 -2.04 -4.74
N GLY A 221 -2.51 -0.80 -4.90
CA GLY A 221 -1.66 0.29 -5.36
C GLY A 221 -1.26 0.23 -6.83
N LEU A 222 -2.05 -0.39 -7.71
CA LEU A 222 -1.79 -0.39 -9.15
C LEU A 222 -2.14 0.94 -9.84
N GLY A 223 -2.67 1.91 -9.09
CA GLY A 223 -2.95 3.24 -9.62
C GLY A 223 -4.28 3.37 -10.37
N PRO A 224 -4.42 4.40 -11.22
CA PRO A 224 -5.68 4.72 -11.89
C PRO A 224 -6.16 3.62 -12.84
N THR A 225 -7.48 3.51 -12.99
CA THR A 225 -8.13 2.51 -13.86
C THR A 225 -8.78 3.15 -15.07
N THR A 226 -9.07 2.31 -16.07
CA THR A 226 -9.90 2.68 -17.25
C THR A 226 -11.06 1.69 -17.39
N PRO A 227 -12.32 2.12 -17.28
CA PRO A 227 -12.75 3.47 -16.91
C PRO A 227 -12.32 3.85 -15.48
N PRO A 228 -12.31 5.15 -15.13
CA PRO A 228 -11.96 5.61 -13.78
C PRO A 228 -12.90 5.02 -12.73
N ALA A 229 -12.31 4.44 -11.68
CA ALA A 229 -13.06 4.00 -10.51
C ALA A 229 -13.38 5.17 -9.58
N GLN A 230 -14.40 4.99 -8.73
CA GLN A 230 -14.80 5.98 -7.76
C GLN A 230 -14.26 5.62 -6.37
N THR A 231 -13.73 6.61 -5.68
CA THR A 231 -13.19 6.46 -4.32
C THR A 231 -14.27 5.99 -3.33
N GLY A 232 -13.93 4.98 -2.54
CA GLY A 232 -14.82 4.41 -1.51
C GLY A 232 -15.96 3.53 -2.05
N GLN A 233 -16.08 3.38 -3.36
CA GLN A 233 -17.15 2.62 -4.01
C GLN A 233 -16.70 1.20 -4.40
N PRO A 234 -17.62 0.24 -4.47
CA PRO A 234 -17.34 -1.06 -5.07
C PRO A 234 -16.91 -0.90 -6.52
N SER A 235 -15.88 -1.63 -6.90
CA SER A 235 -15.34 -1.55 -8.26
C SER A 235 -16.28 -2.15 -9.29
N PRO A 236 -16.45 -1.51 -10.45
CA PRO A 236 -17.12 -2.10 -11.59
C PRO A 236 -16.27 -3.25 -12.19
N SER A 237 -16.92 -4.19 -12.87
CA SER A 237 -16.22 -5.34 -13.48
C SER A 237 -15.25 -4.98 -14.61
N SER A 238 -15.31 -3.77 -15.12
CA SER A 238 -14.54 -3.29 -16.28
C SER A 238 -13.39 -2.34 -15.94
N ALA A 239 -13.07 -2.14 -14.65
CA ALA A 239 -12.01 -1.20 -14.22
C ALA A 239 -10.62 -1.82 -14.38
N MET A 240 -10.01 -1.66 -15.56
CA MET A 240 -8.74 -2.26 -15.95
C MET A 240 -7.53 -1.36 -15.65
N VAL A 241 -6.35 -1.97 -15.50
CA VAL A 241 -5.05 -1.27 -15.41
C VAL A 241 -4.07 -1.85 -16.43
N PRO A 242 -3.17 -1.02 -17.01
CA PRO A 242 -2.18 -1.47 -18.00
C PRO A 242 -0.95 -2.09 -17.32
N VAL A 243 -1.12 -3.22 -16.65
CA VAL A 243 -0.02 -3.90 -15.95
C VAL A 243 0.81 -4.76 -16.93
N GLN A 244 2.11 -4.82 -16.70
CA GLN A 244 3.00 -5.77 -17.33
C GLN A 244 3.20 -6.98 -16.42
N ILE A 245 3.37 -8.17 -17.01
CA ILE A 245 3.67 -9.40 -16.28
C ILE A 245 4.94 -10.04 -16.84
N GLY A 246 5.76 -10.59 -15.95
CA GLY A 246 6.98 -11.31 -16.31
C GLY A 246 7.07 -12.62 -15.55
N PHE A 247 7.78 -13.60 -16.15
CA PHE A 247 7.98 -14.93 -15.59
C PHE A 247 9.46 -15.27 -15.56
N ASP A 248 9.98 -15.65 -14.40
CA ASP A 248 11.36 -16.06 -14.21
C ASP A 248 11.42 -17.46 -13.61
N PHE A 249 11.91 -18.43 -14.40
CA PHE A 249 12.04 -19.82 -13.99
C PHE A 249 13.35 -20.12 -13.24
N SER A 250 14.08 -19.09 -12.82
CA SER A 250 15.25 -19.27 -11.96
C SER A 250 14.82 -19.61 -10.53
N PRO A 251 15.48 -20.58 -9.87
CA PRO A 251 15.13 -20.95 -8.49
C PRO A 251 15.26 -19.76 -7.53
N ASN A 252 14.21 -19.54 -6.73
CA ASN A 252 14.13 -18.45 -5.73
C ASN A 252 14.48 -17.06 -6.28
N ALA A 253 14.22 -16.81 -7.57
CA ALA A 253 14.41 -15.48 -8.13
C ALA A 253 13.55 -14.45 -7.38
N PRO A 254 14.09 -13.30 -7.02
CA PRO A 254 13.26 -12.20 -6.50
C PRO A 254 12.38 -11.63 -7.62
N PRO A 255 11.22 -11.03 -7.27
CA PRO A 255 10.49 -10.21 -8.22
C PRO A 255 11.38 -9.13 -8.83
N LYS A 256 11.23 -8.89 -10.12
CA LYS A 256 11.97 -7.87 -10.86
C LYS A 256 11.06 -7.15 -11.83
N TYR A 257 11.45 -5.93 -12.21
CA TYR A 257 10.68 -5.15 -13.17
C TYR A 257 10.47 -5.97 -14.45
N PRO A 258 9.22 -6.23 -14.88
CA PRO A 258 8.97 -6.96 -16.12
C PRO A 258 9.47 -6.12 -17.30
N LEU A 259 10.35 -6.71 -18.13
CA LEU A 259 10.83 -6.05 -19.33
C LEU A 259 9.67 -5.83 -20.30
N TYR A 260 9.62 -4.63 -20.88
CA TYR A 260 8.59 -4.18 -21.81
C TYR A 260 8.22 -5.25 -22.85
N GLN A 261 7.14 -5.95 -22.60
CA GLN A 261 6.42 -6.70 -23.62
C GLN A 261 4.99 -6.16 -23.64
N THR A 262 4.66 -5.41 -24.67
CA THR A 262 3.29 -4.98 -24.94
C THR A 262 2.41 -6.21 -25.07
N GLN A 263 1.56 -6.47 -24.05
CA GLN A 263 0.66 -7.61 -23.93
C GLN A 263 1.36 -8.97 -23.88
N HIS A 264 1.74 -9.38 -22.68
CA HIS A 264 2.20 -10.78 -22.50
C HIS A 264 1.02 -11.73 -22.71
N PRO A 265 1.16 -12.78 -23.59
CA PRO A 265 0.05 -13.67 -23.94
C PRO A 265 -0.54 -14.44 -22.75
N ASN A 266 0.21 -14.53 -21.65
CA ASN A 266 -0.22 -15.18 -20.42
C ASN A 266 -1.01 -14.26 -19.47
N LEU A 267 -1.07 -12.96 -19.69
CA LEU A 267 -1.91 -12.05 -18.91
C LEU A 267 -3.35 -12.14 -19.41
N VAL A 268 -4.25 -12.59 -18.55
CA VAL A 268 -5.67 -12.78 -18.89
C VAL A 268 -6.49 -11.57 -18.45
N PHE A 269 -6.21 -11.03 -17.26
CA PHE A 269 -6.92 -9.88 -16.70
C PHE A 269 -6.00 -9.12 -15.74
N ALA A 270 -6.08 -7.80 -15.74
CA ALA A 270 -5.53 -6.96 -14.70
C ALA A 270 -6.47 -5.76 -14.48
N GLY A 271 -6.98 -5.61 -13.27
CA GLY A 271 -7.93 -4.56 -12.94
C GLY A 271 -8.43 -4.67 -11.51
N LEU A 272 -9.36 -3.79 -11.14
CA LEU A 272 -9.99 -3.89 -9.83
C LEU A 272 -10.87 -5.14 -9.74
N THR A 273 -10.83 -5.79 -8.58
CA THR A 273 -11.69 -6.92 -8.26
C THR A 273 -13.14 -6.46 -8.21
N PRO A 274 -14.05 -7.03 -9.01
CA PRO A 274 -15.44 -6.62 -9.04
C PRO A 274 -16.09 -6.67 -7.65
N GLY A 275 -16.82 -5.62 -7.30
CA GLY A 275 -17.50 -5.50 -6.00
C GLY A 275 -16.61 -5.19 -4.80
N SER A 276 -15.29 -5.18 -4.96
CA SER A 276 -14.34 -4.80 -3.91
C SER A 276 -13.95 -3.31 -4.01
N VAL A 277 -13.48 -2.74 -2.91
CA VAL A 277 -12.96 -1.37 -2.87
C VAL A 277 -11.43 -1.41 -2.88
N GLY A 278 -10.79 -0.86 -3.91
CA GLY A 278 -9.34 -0.69 -4.00
C GLY A 278 -8.50 -1.98 -4.08
N LEU A 279 -9.12 -3.15 -4.17
CA LEU A 279 -8.44 -4.42 -4.37
C LEU A 279 -8.29 -4.70 -5.86
N TYR A 280 -7.08 -4.96 -6.32
CA TYR A 280 -6.79 -5.35 -7.70
C TYR A 280 -6.63 -6.85 -7.81
N GLN A 281 -7.01 -7.38 -8.97
CA GLN A 281 -6.92 -8.79 -9.34
C GLN A 281 -6.13 -8.92 -10.63
N ILE A 282 -5.20 -9.85 -10.65
CA ILE A 282 -4.38 -10.18 -11.80
C ILE A 282 -4.56 -11.67 -12.10
N ASN A 283 -5.18 -11.98 -13.22
CA ASN A 283 -5.33 -13.35 -13.69
C ASN A 283 -4.31 -13.62 -14.77
N PHE A 284 -3.62 -14.74 -14.66
CA PHE A 284 -2.60 -15.13 -15.63
C PHE A 284 -2.60 -16.64 -15.86
N THR A 285 -2.16 -17.04 -17.03
CA THR A 285 -1.92 -18.45 -17.36
C THR A 285 -0.46 -18.81 -17.04
N VAL A 286 -0.25 -19.88 -16.32
CA VAL A 286 1.09 -20.39 -16.00
C VAL A 286 1.80 -20.83 -17.30
N PRO A 287 2.95 -20.25 -17.65
CA PRO A 287 3.66 -20.64 -18.87
C PRO A 287 4.30 -22.02 -18.72
N GLN A 288 4.63 -22.64 -19.87
CA GLN A 288 5.40 -23.88 -19.88
C GLN A 288 6.81 -23.64 -19.34
N PRO A 289 7.29 -24.44 -18.37
CA PRO A 289 8.65 -24.32 -17.89
C PRO A 289 9.65 -24.69 -19.00
N PRO A 290 10.73 -23.91 -19.16
CA PRO A 290 11.81 -24.26 -20.08
C PRO A 290 12.45 -25.63 -19.75
N PRO A 291 13.03 -26.32 -20.74
CA PRO A 291 13.80 -27.53 -20.47
C PRO A 291 14.91 -27.29 -19.43
N GLY A 292 15.02 -28.17 -18.47
CA GLY A 292 16.02 -28.06 -17.40
C GLY A 292 15.56 -27.21 -16.19
N THR A 293 14.32 -26.72 -16.18
CA THR A 293 13.75 -26.11 -14.98
C THR A 293 13.75 -27.13 -13.84
N PRO A 294 14.34 -26.83 -12.67
CA PRO A 294 14.38 -27.76 -11.56
C PRO A 294 12.96 -27.98 -10.96
N SER A 295 12.70 -29.19 -10.51
CA SER A 295 11.48 -29.45 -9.73
C SER A 295 11.56 -28.81 -8.35
N CYS A 296 10.43 -28.37 -7.83
CA CYS A 296 10.37 -27.89 -6.46
C CYS A 296 10.52 -29.07 -5.49
N PRO A 297 11.32 -28.91 -4.43
CA PRO A 297 11.42 -29.94 -3.41
C PRO A 297 10.10 -30.08 -2.64
N SER A 298 9.76 -31.31 -2.29
CA SER A 298 8.50 -31.64 -1.59
C SER A 298 8.38 -31.04 -0.18
N ASN A 299 9.50 -30.56 0.38
CA ASN A 299 9.53 -29.92 1.69
C ASN A 299 9.29 -28.39 1.67
N GLY A 300 8.98 -27.82 0.53
CA GLY A 300 8.67 -26.43 0.32
C GLY A 300 9.85 -25.47 0.68
N GLY A 301 10.34 -24.66 -0.05
CA GLY A 301 11.44 -23.73 0.29
C GLY A 301 12.18 -23.20 -0.92
N VAL A 302 12.01 -23.85 -2.08
CA VAL A 302 12.60 -23.40 -3.32
C VAL A 302 11.50 -23.25 -4.36
N SER A 303 11.24 -22.02 -4.80
CA SER A 303 10.41 -21.75 -5.96
C SER A 303 11.17 -22.08 -7.24
N ASN A 304 10.44 -22.44 -8.29
CA ASN A 304 11.01 -22.58 -9.63
C ASN A 304 10.36 -21.64 -10.65
N LEU A 305 9.46 -20.78 -10.18
CA LEU A 305 8.88 -19.70 -10.97
C LEU A 305 8.66 -18.48 -10.07
N THR A 306 9.08 -17.31 -10.52
CA THR A 306 8.68 -16.03 -9.95
C THR A 306 7.86 -15.28 -10.99
N VAL A 307 6.65 -14.91 -10.61
CA VAL A 307 5.75 -14.05 -11.38
C VAL A 307 5.92 -12.63 -10.89
N SER A 308 6.29 -11.73 -11.77
CA SER A 308 6.43 -10.31 -11.46
C SER A 308 5.38 -9.51 -12.21
N ILE A 309 4.80 -8.52 -11.55
CA ILE A 309 3.89 -7.52 -12.15
C ILE A 309 4.48 -6.13 -11.98
N GLY A 310 4.26 -5.24 -12.93
CA GLY A 310 4.81 -3.89 -12.86
C GLY A 310 4.12 -2.90 -13.79
N ILE A 311 4.22 -1.61 -13.40
CA ILE A 311 3.86 -0.44 -14.20
C ILE A 311 5.03 0.53 -14.13
N LEU A 312 5.20 1.28 -13.05
CA LEU A 312 6.39 2.06 -12.71
C LEU A 312 7.10 1.47 -11.48
N SER A 313 6.34 0.98 -10.50
CA SER A 313 6.83 0.08 -9.46
C SER A 313 6.60 -1.38 -9.86
N PHE A 314 7.11 -2.31 -9.09
CA PHE A 314 6.90 -3.75 -9.34
C PHE A 314 6.86 -4.53 -8.03
N ASP A 315 6.17 -5.67 -8.08
CA ASP A 315 6.12 -6.68 -7.02
C ASP A 315 5.80 -8.04 -7.65
N GLY A 316 5.69 -9.09 -6.86
CA GLY A 316 5.40 -10.41 -7.41
C GLY A 316 5.23 -11.52 -6.39
N ALA A 317 5.05 -12.73 -6.91
CA ALA A 317 4.87 -13.96 -6.15
C ALA A 317 5.83 -15.04 -6.61
N ALA A 318 6.39 -15.78 -5.66
CA ALA A 318 7.18 -16.99 -5.92
C ALA A 318 6.25 -18.21 -5.92
N LEU A 319 6.37 -19.06 -6.92
CA LEU A 319 5.51 -20.21 -7.16
C LEU A 319 6.33 -21.47 -7.35
N CYS A 320 5.68 -22.60 -7.13
CA CYS A 320 6.15 -23.90 -7.58
C CYS A 320 5.32 -24.34 -8.78
N VAL A 321 5.97 -24.63 -9.91
CA VAL A 321 5.32 -25.17 -11.12
C VAL A 321 5.73 -26.63 -11.29
N ALA A 322 4.73 -27.48 -11.61
CA ALA A 322 4.97 -28.87 -11.92
C ALA A 322 5.87 -29.01 -13.16
N VAL A 323 6.96 -29.77 -13.03
CA VAL A 323 7.88 -30.08 -14.12
C VAL A 323 7.70 -31.53 -14.48
N LYS A 324 7.47 -31.82 -15.75
CA LYS A 324 7.33 -33.18 -16.28
C LYS A 324 8.69 -33.76 -16.68
#